data_0bb13b7adda5337b5ddb688a83afb82f
#
_entry.id   0bb13b7adda5337b5ddb688a83afb82f
#
_cell.length_a   1.000
_cell.length_b   1.000
_cell.length_c   1.000
_cell.angle_alpha   90.00
_cell.angle_beta   90.00
_cell.angle_gamma   90.00
#
_symmetry.space_group_name_H-M   'P 1'
#
loop_
_entity.id
_entity.type
_entity.pdbx_description
1 polymer ?
#
loop_
_entity_poly.entity_id
_entity_poly.type
_entity_poly.pdbx_seq_one_letter_code
_entity_poly.pdbx_strand_id
1 'polypeptide(L)'
;MLCVRTPPDFVLHRIVSVRLARRVDKVLLLCAALVLPVALAHAANETITWGFSPTPTSVSISVGQTVTWSGDLNFHPVRVTNATFTTLGPIQSSGGASYTRIFSTPGAYYFMCAAHGASMPTTVTVTCAPPPALAALDIDGNGLVEATTDGLLMLRYLLGLRGSALTTGALGVCASRDAAAIESYLATRVLP
;
A
#
# COMPACT_ATOMS: atom_id res chain seq x y z
N MET A 1 -58.56 19.95 49.79
CA MET A 1 -57.88 18.69 49.43
C MET A 1 -57.73 18.67 47.90
N LEU A 2 -56.61 19.20 47.41
CA LEU A 2 -56.32 19.28 45.97
C LEU A 2 -55.22 18.27 45.66
N CYS A 3 -55.55 17.30 44.89
CA CYS A 3 -54.59 16.30 44.37
C CYS A 3 -53.95 16.83 43.10
N VAL A 4 -52.68 17.20 43.16
CA VAL A 4 -51.91 17.62 41.99
C VAL A 4 -51.30 16.34 41.35
N ARG A 5 -51.72 16.01 40.14
CA ARG A 5 -51.11 14.99 39.31
C ARG A 5 -49.86 15.54 38.62
N THR A 6 -48.75 14.93 38.80
CA THR A 6 -47.50 15.17 38.04
C THR A 6 -47.56 14.46 36.68
N PRO A 7 -47.09 15.09 35.58
CA PRO A 7 -47.09 14.46 34.27
C PRO A 7 -45.93 13.47 34.11
N PRO A 8 -46.03 12.50 33.15
CA PRO A 8 -45.05 11.40 32.96
C PRO A 8 -44.02 11.73 31.90
N ASP A 9 -43.28 12.85 32.05
CA ASP A 9 -42.34 13.28 31.00
C ASP A 9 -40.86 12.83 31.23
N PHE A 10 -40.59 12.04 32.28
CA PHE A 10 -39.19 11.71 32.62
C PHE A 10 -38.63 10.46 31.94
N VAL A 11 -39.45 9.66 31.26
CA VAL A 11 -38.98 8.36 30.69
C VAL A 11 -38.48 8.50 29.26
N LEU A 12 -38.98 9.46 28.45
CA LEU A 12 -38.56 9.61 27.06
C LEU A 12 -37.16 10.21 26.91
N HIS A 13 -36.73 11.09 27.81
CA HIS A 13 -35.39 11.71 27.72
C HIS A 13 -34.24 10.75 27.98
N ARG A 14 -34.43 9.74 28.83
CA ARG A 14 -33.36 8.75 29.13
C ARG A 14 -33.12 7.77 27.96
N ILE A 15 -34.14 7.42 27.20
CA ILE A 15 -33.99 6.42 26.13
C ILE A 15 -33.30 7.03 24.90
N VAL A 16 -33.56 8.31 24.61
CA VAL A 16 -32.89 9.01 23.49
C VAL A 16 -31.42 9.27 23.78
N SER A 17 -31.08 9.65 25.03
CA SER A 17 -29.69 9.90 25.42
C SER A 17 -28.81 8.63 25.39
N VAL A 18 -29.34 7.48 25.80
CA VAL A 18 -28.59 6.21 25.80
C VAL A 18 -28.37 5.68 24.38
N ARG A 19 -29.31 5.92 23.46
CA ARG A 19 -29.14 5.49 22.06
C ARG A 19 -28.19 6.39 21.29
N LEU A 20 -28.15 7.68 21.61
CA LEU A 20 -27.21 8.64 20.99
C LEU A 20 -25.78 8.38 21.48
N ALA A 21 -25.59 8.16 22.80
CA ALA A 21 -24.28 7.82 23.37
C ALA A 21 -23.69 6.56 22.75
N ARG A 22 -24.50 5.49 22.60
CA ARG A 22 -24.02 4.24 21.97
C ARG A 22 -23.63 4.38 20.49
N ARG A 23 -24.22 5.34 19.77
CA ARG A 23 -23.85 5.61 18.37
C ARG A 23 -22.56 6.43 18.30
N VAL A 24 -22.38 7.38 19.20
CA VAL A 24 -21.16 8.20 19.28
C VAL A 24 -19.95 7.34 19.67
N ASP A 25 -20.10 6.41 20.61
CA ASP A 25 -19.04 5.49 21.01
C ASP A 25 -18.59 4.56 19.88
N LYS A 26 -19.54 4.08 19.06
CA LYS A 26 -19.20 3.27 17.87
C LYS A 26 -18.48 4.07 16.79
N VAL A 27 -18.85 5.32 16.56
CA VAL A 27 -18.20 6.19 15.58
C VAL A 27 -16.82 6.61 16.09
N LEU A 28 -16.66 6.92 17.39
CA LEU A 28 -15.35 7.21 18.00
C LEU A 28 -14.42 5.99 17.99
N LEU A 29 -14.92 4.79 18.22
CA LEU A 29 -14.15 3.54 18.11
C LEU A 29 -13.72 3.26 16.66
N LEU A 30 -14.56 3.55 15.66
CA LEU A 30 -14.18 3.45 14.25
C LEU A 30 -13.12 4.49 13.85
N CYS A 31 -13.24 5.73 14.32
CA CYS A 31 -12.24 6.77 14.06
C CYS A 31 -10.92 6.50 14.79
N ALA A 32 -10.95 5.94 16.00
CA ALA A 32 -9.74 5.57 16.74
C ALA A 32 -9.00 4.39 16.07
N ALA A 33 -9.72 3.47 15.43
CA ALA A 33 -9.11 2.38 14.66
C ALA A 33 -8.44 2.87 13.35
N LEU A 34 -8.85 4.02 12.82
CA LEU A 34 -8.25 4.64 11.62
C LEU A 34 -6.95 5.41 11.91
N VAL A 35 -6.64 5.68 13.19
CA VAL A 35 -5.44 6.45 13.59
C VAL A 35 -4.33 5.54 14.14
N LEU A 36 -4.54 4.22 14.20
CA LEU A 36 -3.42 3.32 14.43
C LEU A 36 -2.41 3.54 13.30
N PRO A 37 -1.12 3.81 13.63
CA PRO A 37 -0.11 3.80 12.61
C PRO A 37 -0.19 2.43 11.96
N VAL A 38 -0.66 2.37 10.72
CA VAL A 38 -0.48 1.20 9.88
C VAL A 38 1.03 1.10 9.79
N ALA A 39 1.63 0.24 10.63
CA ALA A 39 2.97 -0.22 10.38
C ALA A 39 2.87 -0.86 9.00
N LEU A 40 3.21 -0.07 7.98
CA LEU A 40 3.46 -0.58 6.65
C LEU A 40 4.42 -1.74 6.89
N ALA A 41 3.93 -2.95 6.78
CA ALA A 41 4.79 -4.10 6.67
C ALA A 41 5.57 -3.88 5.35
N HIS A 42 6.58 -3.02 5.44
CA HIS A 42 7.59 -2.94 4.42
C HIS A 42 8.27 -4.30 4.47
N ALA A 43 7.88 -5.13 3.56
CA ALA A 43 8.57 -6.37 3.30
C ALA A 43 10.07 -6.05 3.09
N ALA A 44 10.93 -7.01 3.39
CA ALA A 44 12.36 -6.83 3.49
C ALA A 44 12.94 -6.07 2.29
N ASN A 45 13.68 -5.00 2.59
CA ASN A 45 14.51 -4.33 1.62
C ASN A 45 15.65 -5.26 1.24
N GLU A 46 15.82 -5.50 -0.04
CA GLU A 46 16.91 -6.33 -0.53
C GLU A 46 18.19 -5.51 -0.71
N THR A 47 19.31 -6.13 -0.44
CA THR A 47 20.63 -5.51 -0.63
C THR A 47 21.46 -6.35 -1.57
N ILE A 48 22.04 -5.71 -2.58
CA ILE A 48 23.01 -6.29 -3.50
C ILE A 48 24.38 -5.75 -3.11
N THR A 49 25.30 -6.61 -2.69
CA THR A 49 26.71 -6.25 -2.55
C THR A 49 27.25 -5.95 -3.94
N TRP A 50 27.63 -4.70 -4.19
CA TRP A 50 27.95 -4.19 -5.51
C TRP A 50 29.46 -4.05 -5.73
N GLY A 51 29.99 -4.86 -6.64
CA GLY A 51 31.40 -4.92 -7.03
C GLY A 51 31.57 -5.80 -8.26
N PHE A 52 32.78 -6.19 -8.62
CA PHE A 52 33.04 -7.03 -9.81
C PHE A 52 32.24 -8.34 -9.88
N SER A 53 31.80 -8.85 -8.73
CA SER A 53 30.90 -9.99 -8.61
C SER A 53 29.71 -9.61 -7.75
N PRO A 54 28.66 -8.98 -8.33
CA PRO A 54 27.47 -8.59 -7.57
C PRO A 54 26.85 -9.80 -6.88
N THR A 55 26.45 -9.65 -5.61
CA THR A 55 25.85 -10.74 -4.84
C THR A 55 24.66 -10.22 -4.01
N PRO A 56 23.46 -10.77 -4.20
CA PRO A 56 23.08 -11.67 -5.29
C PRO A 56 23.04 -10.99 -6.67
N THR A 57 23.14 -11.74 -7.75
CA THR A 57 23.00 -11.22 -9.12
C THR A 57 21.55 -11.00 -9.53
N SER A 58 20.60 -11.57 -8.77
CA SER A 58 19.16 -11.36 -8.98
C SER A 58 18.44 -11.34 -7.65
N VAL A 59 17.44 -10.46 -7.54
CA VAL A 59 16.52 -10.37 -6.40
C VAL A 59 15.07 -10.33 -6.89
N SER A 60 14.16 -10.87 -6.07
CA SER A 60 12.74 -10.80 -6.29
C SER A 60 12.10 -10.04 -5.13
N ILE A 61 11.38 -8.97 -5.44
CA ILE A 61 10.74 -8.09 -4.48
C ILE A 61 9.28 -7.86 -4.85
N SER A 62 8.52 -7.29 -3.94
CA SER A 62 7.16 -6.85 -4.21
C SER A 62 7.12 -5.36 -4.55
N VAL A 63 6.06 -4.93 -5.22
CA VAL A 63 5.76 -3.50 -5.45
C VAL A 63 5.82 -2.74 -4.12
N GLY A 64 6.45 -1.56 -4.14
CA GLY A 64 6.66 -0.72 -2.97
C GLY A 64 7.94 -1.01 -2.18
N GLN A 65 8.64 -2.11 -2.45
CA GLN A 65 9.91 -2.43 -1.81
C GLN A 65 11.11 -1.73 -2.47
N THR A 66 12.22 -1.74 -1.75
CA THR A 66 13.47 -1.13 -2.19
C THR A 66 14.58 -2.16 -2.41
N VAL A 67 15.47 -1.85 -3.34
CA VAL A 67 16.75 -2.53 -3.48
C VAL A 67 17.86 -1.53 -3.26
N THR A 68 18.86 -1.93 -2.48
CA THR A 68 20.05 -1.14 -2.21
C THR A 68 21.27 -1.81 -2.84
N TRP A 69 21.94 -1.13 -3.74
CA TRP A 69 23.28 -1.50 -4.21
C TRP A 69 24.30 -0.90 -3.26
N SER A 70 25.05 -1.74 -2.54
CA SER A 70 26.03 -1.34 -1.53
C SER A 70 27.44 -1.70 -1.96
N GLY A 71 28.30 -0.70 -2.15
CA GLY A 71 29.67 -0.88 -2.61
C GLY A 71 30.30 0.45 -3.03
N ASP A 72 31.46 0.40 -3.68
CA ASP A 72 32.13 1.59 -4.14
C ASP A 72 31.53 2.09 -5.48
N LEU A 73 30.56 3.00 -5.38
CA LEU A 73 29.87 3.55 -6.54
C LEU A 73 30.70 4.60 -7.30
N ASN A 74 31.85 5.00 -6.80
CA ASN A 74 32.78 5.87 -7.55
C ASN A 74 33.44 5.06 -8.68
N PHE A 75 33.81 3.81 -8.42
CA PHE A 75 34.36 2.89 -9.42
C PHE A 75 33.30 2.09 -10.17
N HIS A 76 32.13 1.87 -9.54
CA HIS A 76 31.06 1.03 -10.06
C HIS A 76 29.70 1.76 -10.09
N PRO A 77 29.54 2.84 -10.89
CA PRO A 77 28.24 3.51 -10.99
C PRO A 77 27.16 2.59 -11.52
N VAL A 78 25.99 2.56 -10.85
CA VAL A 78 24.85 1.73 -11.25
C VAL A 78 24.15 2.38 -12.45
N ARG A 79 23.89 1.60 -13.49
CA ARG A 79 23.21 2.04 -14.72
C ARG A 79 22.05 1.08 -15.05
N VAL A 80 20.92 1.64 -15.50
CA VAL A 80 19.82 0.88 -16.08
C VAL A 80 20.22 0.35 -17.46
N THR A 81 19.75 -0.83 -17.82
CA THR A 81 19.98 -1.47 -19.11
C THR A 81 18.77 -2.28 -19.56
N ASN A 82 18.83 -2.95 -20.71
CA ASN A 82 17.85 -3.89 -21.19
C ASN A 82 18.17 -5.34 -20.73
N ALA A 83 17.27 -6.28 -21.05
CA ALA A 83 17.39 -7.69 -20.65
C ALA A 83 18.65 -8.37 -21.19
N THR A 84 19.24 -7.88 -22.26
CA THR A 84 20.48 -8.41 -22.86
C THR A 84 21.74 -7.68 -22.42
N PHE A 85 21.60 -6.67 -21.54
CA PHE A 85 22.70 -5.83 -21.04
C PHE A 85 23.50 -5.12 -22.14
N THR A 86 22.85 -4.82 -23.26
CA THR A 86 23.49 -4.19 -24.43
C THR A 86 23.10 -2.71 -24.61
N THR A 87 21.94 -2.30 -24.13
CA THR A 87 21.48 -0.90 -24.25
C THR A 87 21.85 -0.10 -23.02
N LEU A 88 22.55 1.00 -23.22
CA LEU A 88 22.98 1.89 -22.15
C LEU A 88 21.86 2.88 -21.78
N GLY A 89 21.15 2.60 -20.70
CA GLY A 89 20.23 3.56 -20.09
C GLY A 89 20.94 4.59 -19.22
N PRO A 90 20.22 5.46 -18.51
CA PRO A 90 20.80 6.46 -17.65
C PRO A 90 21.56 5.86 -16.47
N ILE A 91 22.65 6.54 -16.06
CA ILE A 91 23.32 6.23 -14.78
C ILE A 91 22.38 6.66 -13.66
N GLN A 92 22.14 5.74 -12.72
CA GLN A 92 21.27 5.97 -11.57
C GLN A 92 22.03 6.54 -10.38
N SER A 93 23.29 6.14 -10.23
CA SER A 93 24.16 6.63 -9.16
C SER A 93 25.57 6.80 -9.66
N SER A 94 26.24 7.82 -9.21
CA SER A 94 27.66 8.04 -9.37
C SER A 94 28.25 8.51 -8.04
N GLY A 95 29.18 7.72 -7.49
CA GLY A 95 29.81 8.03 -6.22
C GLY A 95 29.04 7.57 -4.97
N GLY A 96 29.79 7.52 -3.85
CA GLY A 96 29.28 7.08 -2.56
C GLY A 96 29.37 5.57 -2.32
N ALA A 97 28.85 5.13 -1.18
CA ALA A 97 28.91 3.75 -0.71
C ALA A 97 27.64 2.95 -0.97
N SER A 98 26.56 3.56 -1.39
CA SER A 98 25.30 2.90 -1.69
C SER A 98 24.37 3.73 -2.57
N TYR A 99 23.49 3.03 -3.28
CA TYR A 99 22.35 3.59 -4.01
C TYR A 99 21.12 2.75 -3.70
N THR A 100 20.02 3.40 -3.33
CA THR A 100 18.76 2.74 -3.03
C THR A 100 17.68 3.22 -4.00
N ARG A 101 16.88 2.28 -4.51
CA ARG A 101 15.74 2.56 -5.39
C ARG A 101 14.49 1.84 -4.88
N ILE A 102 13.37 2.57 -4.87
CA ILE A 102 12.03 2.02 -4.67
C ILE A 102 11.45 1.57 -6.02
N PHE A 103 10.66 0.49 -6.02
CA PHE A 103 10.02 -0.06 -7.22
C PHE A 103 8.51 -0.03 -7.07
N SER A 104 7.86 0.87 -7.76
CA SER A 104 6.42 1.13 -7.68
C SER A 104 5.59 0.43 -8.76
N THR A 105 6.20 -0.27 -9.70
CA THR A 105 5.51 -1.02 -10.75
C THR A 105 6.08 -2.42 -10.90
N PRO A 106 5.23 -3.44 -11.17
CA PRO A 106 5.73 -4.80 -11.42
C PRO A 106 6.49 -4.86 -12.75
N GLY A 107 7.42 -5.81 -12.84
CA GLY A 107 8.24 -6.00 -14.03
C GLY A 107 9.65 -6.48 -13.72
N ALA A 108 10.43 -6.73 -14.77
CA ALA A 108 11.84 -7.04 -14.65
C ALA A 108 12.67 -5.80 -14.99
N TYR A 109 13.61 -5.49 -14.12
CA TYR A 109 14.50 -4.34 -14.22
C TYR A 109 15.93 -4.83 -14.26
N TYR A 110 16.71 -4.31 -15.18
CA TYR A 110 18.08 -4.74 -15.43
C TYR A 110 19.05 -3.61 -15.16
N PHE A 111 20.12 -3.92 -14.45
CA PHE A 111 21.17 -2.97 -14.08
C PHE A 111 22.53 -3.55 -14.36
N MET A 112 23.48 -2.67 -14.67
CA MET A 112 24.88 -3.03 -14.84
C MET A 112 25.77 -1.88 -14.35
N CYS A 113 27.05 -2.16 -14.19
CA CYS A 113 28.02 -1.12 -13.91
C CYS A 113 28.25 -0.23 -15.15
N ALA A 114 28.21 1.10 -14.98
CA ALA A 114 28.46 2.01 -16.09
C ALA A 114 29.91 1.93 -16.62
N ALA A 115 30.87 1.55 -15.77
CA ALA A 115 32.28 1.44 -16.15
C ALA A 115 32.64 0.06 -16.72
N HIS A 116 31.98 -1.02 -16.25
CA HIS A 116 32.37 -2.41 -16.56
C HIS A 116 31.32 -3.17 -17.41
N GLY A 117 30.21 -2.50 -17.72
CA GLY A 117 29.19 -3.05 -18.62
C GLY A 117 28.59 -4.39 -18.12
N ALA A 118 28.38 -5.28 -19.06
CA ALA A 118 27.72 -6.58 -18.82
C ALA A 118 28.53 -7.57 -17.96
N SER A 119 29.75 -7.25 -17.55
CA SER A 119 30.51 -8.08 -16.59
C SER A 119 29.99 -7.95 -15.14
N MET A 120 29.13 -6.96 -14.88
CA MET A 120 28.50 -6.74 -13.56
C MET A 120 26.98 -6.62 -13.73
N PRO A 121 26.27 -7.68 -14.15
CA PRO A 121 24.84 -7.63 -14.35
C PRO A 121 24.09 -7.87 -13.07
N THR A 122 22.94 -7.20 -12.87
CA THR A 122 21.95 -7.54 -11.87
C THR A 122 20.53 -7.41 -12.40
N THR A 123 19.63 -8.25 -11.90
CA THR A 123 18.23 -8.26 -12.25
C THR A 123 17.36 -8.08 -11.01
N VAL A 124 16.40 -7.19 -11.07
CA VAL A 124 15.37 -7.02 -10.04
C VAL A 124 14.03 -7.41 -10.65
N THR A 125 13.42 -8.47 -10.13
CA THR A 125 12.07 -8.88 -10.50
C THR A 125 11.09 -8.34 -9.48
N VAL A 126 10.17 -7.50 -9.92
CA VAL A 126 9.14 -6.89 -9.08
C VAL A 126 7.82 -7.57 -9.35
N THR A 127 7.20 -8.13 -8.33
CA THR A 127 5.90 -8.80 -8.40
C THR A 127 4.85 -8.01 -7.61
N CYS A 128 3.58 -8.34 -7.81
CA CYS A 128 2.52 -7.82 -6.95
C CYS A 128 2.73 -8.35 -5.52
N ALA A 129 2.49 -7.49 -4.52
CA ALA A 129 2.64 -7.88 -3.12
C ALA A 129 1.69 -9.03 -2.76
N PRO A 130 2.10 -9.96 -1.90
CA PRO A 130 1.15 -10.91 -1.30
C PRO A 130 0.16 -10.14 -0.42
N PRO A 131 -1.07 -10.69 -0.20
CA PRO A 131 -2.04 -10.07 0.68
C PRO A 131 -1.45 -9.77 2.06
N PRO A 132 -1.59 -8.55 2.58
CA PRO A 132 -1.05 -8.18 3.89
C PRO A 132 -1.81 -8.87 5.03
N ALA A 133 -1.21 -8.90 6.21
CA ALA A 133 -1.88 -9.35 7.44
C ALA A 133 -3.18 -8.56 7.74
N LEU A 134 -3.29 -7.32 7.25
CA LEU A 134 -4.48 -6.48 7.31
C LEU A 134 -5.34 -6.59 6.04
N ALA A 135 -5.46 -7.78 5.47
CA ALA A 135 -6.24 -8.03 4.24
C ALA A 135 -7.69 -7.48 4.30
N ALA A 136 -8.22 -7.23 5.50
CA ALA A 136 -9.51 -6.60 5.68
C ALA A 136 -9.61 -5.15 5.17
N LEU A 137 -8.50 -4.45 5.10
CA LEU A 137 -8.40 -3.07 4.62
C LEU A 137 -7.84 -2.97 3.20
N ASP A 138 -7.36 -4.06 2.63
CA ASP A 138 -6.98 -4.20 1.23
C ASP A 138 -8.23 -4.40 0.38
N ILE A 139 -8.86 -3.29 0.01
CA ILE A 139 -10.19 -3.27 -0.62
C ILE A 139 -10.10 -3.63 -2.10
N ASP A 140 -9.06 -3.18 -2.78
CA ASP A 140 -8.86 -3.47 -4.20
C ASP A 140 -8.13 -4.81 -4.45
N GLY A 141 -7.59 -5.43 -3.40
CA GLY A 141 -6.95 -6.75 -3.45
C GLY A 141 -5.58 -6.74 -4.10
N ASN A 142 -4.85 -5.62 -4.02
CA ASN A 142 -3.53 -5.48 -4.60
C ASN A 142 -2.40 -5.95 -3.66
N GLY A 143 -2.73 -6.33 -2.43
CA GLY A 143 -1.78 -6.75 -1.40
C GLY A 143 -1.19 -5.61 -0.59
N LEU A 144 -1.61 -4.37 -0.82
CA LEU A 144 -1.20 -3.19 -0.08
C LEU A 144 -2.43 -2.57 0.60
N VAL A 145 -2.22 -1.85 1.70
CA VAL A 145 -3.26 -1.06 2.35
C VAL A 145 -2.88 0.41 2.26
N GLU A 146 -3.54 1.14 1.40
CA GLU A 146 -3.18 2.52 1.06
C GLU A 146 -4.39 3.45 1.23
N ALA A 147 -4.18 4.59 1.88
CA ALA A 147 -5.24 5.57 2.08
C ALA A 147 -5.76 6.17 0.76
N THR A 148 -4.92 6.28 -0.25
CA THR A 148 -5.22 6.89 -1.55
C THR A 148 -5.97 5.96 -2.51
N THR A 149 -5.98 4.68 -2.25
CA THR A 149 -6.71 3.64 -3.01
C THR A 149 -7.80 3.04 -2.15
N ASP A 150 -7.47 2.19 -1.19
CA ASP A 150 -8.43 1.50 -0.33
C ASP A 150 -9.29 2.45 0.50
N GLY A 151 -8.66 3.48 1.12
CA GLY A 151 -9.38 4.49 1.88
C GLY A 151 -10.34 5.29 1.00
N LEU A 152 -9.94 5.62 -0.23
CA LEU A 152 -10.78 6.32 -1.18
C LEU A 152 -11.94 5.44 -1.68
N LEU A 153 -11.72 4.16 -1.95
CA LEU A 153 -12.77 3.20 -2.31
C LEU A 153 -13.80 3.07 -1.20
N MET A 154 -13.35 2.92 0.05
CA MET A 154 -14.24 2.87 1.21
C MET A 154 -15.07 4.14 1.34
N LEU A 155 -14.44 5.32 1.25
CA LEU A 155 -15.13 6.60 1.34
C LEU A 155 -16.18 6.76 0.24
N ARG A 156 -15.83 6.47 -1.01
CA ARG A 156 -16.75 6.52 -2.15
C ARG A 156 -17.95 5.59 -1.96
N TYR A 157 -17.70 4.37 -1.51
CA TYR A 157 -18.76 3.40 -1.23
C TYR A 157 -19.74 3.91 -0.17
N LEU A 158 -19.23 4.49 0.94
CA LEU A 158 -20.04 5.08 2.02
C LEU A 158 -20.87 6.28 1.52
N LEU A 159 -20.35 7.05 0.57
CA LEU A 159 -21.06 8.14 -0.09
C LEU A 159 -22.08 7.66 -1.15
N GLY A 160 -22.23 6.35 -1.33
CA GLY A 160 -23.18 5.76 -2.26
C GLY A 160 -22.70 5.62 -3.70
N LEU A 161 -21.43 5.91 -4.00
CA LEU A 161 -20.87 5.70 -5.34
C LEU A 161 -20.75 4.20 -5.65
N ARG A 162 -21.05 3.81 -6.90
CA ARG A 162 -21.04 2.41 -7.37
C ARG A 162 -20.46 2.34 -8.78
N GLY A 163 -20.13 1.13 -9.23
CA GLY A 163 -19.59 0.88 -10.56
C GLY A 163 -18.32 1.67 -10.85
N SER A 164 -18.23 2.27 -12.03
CA SER A 164 -17.08 3.07 -12.44
C SER A 164 -16.87 4.33 -11.58
N ALA A 165 -17.94 4.91 -11.03
CA ALA A 165 -17.82 6.06 -10.13
C ALA A 165 -17.11 5.69 -8.81
N LEU A 166 -17.20 4.43 -8.38
CA LEU A 166 -16.47 3.91 -7.24
C LEU A 166 -14.98 3.75 -7.56
N THR A 167 -14.63 3.17 -8.72
CA THR A 167 -13.29 2.65 -8.99
C THR A 167 -12.39 3.56 -9.82
N THR A 168 -12.93 4.47 -10.66
CA THR A 168 -12.12 5.31 -11.55
C THR A 168 -11.09 6.13 -10.76
N GLY A 169 -9.79 5.89 -11.05
CA GLY A 169 -8.67 6.56 -10.39
C GLY A 169 -8.50 6.25 -8.90
N ALA A 170 -9.13 5.17 -8.41
CA ALA A 170 -9.05 4.74 -7.02
C ALA A 170 -8.46 3.31 -6.86
N LEU A 171 -8.13 2.65 -7.97
CA LEU A 171 -7.47 1.34 -7.92
C LEU A 171 -5.96 1.52 -7.85
N GLY A 172 -5.34 0.76 -6.97
CA GLY A 172 -3.89 0.67 -6.86
C GLY A 172 -3.26 -0.19 -7.97
N VAL A 173 -1.95 -0.11 -8.08
CA VAL A 173 -1.19 -1.02 -8.93
C VAL A 173 -1.39 -2.44 -8.42
N CYS A 174 -1.59 -3.41 -9.31
CA CYS A 174 -1.92 -4.80 -8.99
C CYS A 174 -3.33 -5.04 -8.41
N ALA A 175 -4.26 -4.09 -8.50
CA ALA A 175 -5.64 -4.32 -8.08
C ALA A 175 -6.21 -5.58 -8.75
N SER A 176 -6.75 -6.49 -7.95
CA SER A 176 -7.30 -7.78 -8.39
C SER A 176 -8.82 -7.82 -8.36
N ARG A 177 -9.47 -6.84 -7.73
CA ARG A 177 -10.93 -6.71 -7.64
C ARG A 177 -11.44 -5.66 -8.59
N ASP A 178 -12.47 -6.00 -9.36
CA ASP A 178 -13.26 -5.05 -10.14
C ASP A 178 -14.31 -4.33 -9.26
N ALA A 179 -15.09 -3.42 -9.84
CA ALA A 179 -16.10 -2.65 -9.12
C ALA A 179 -17.12 -3.54 -8.40
N ALA A 180 -17.62 -4.60 -9.05
CA ALA A 180 -18.62 -5.49 -8.48
C ALA A 180 -18.05 -6.30 -7.31
N ALA A 181 -16.82 -6.78 -7.44
CA ALA A 181 -16.11 -7.49 -6.38
C ALA A 181 -15.82 -6.59 -5.18
N ILE A 182 -15.47 -5.31 -5.41
CA ILE A 182 -15.25 -4.31 -4.37
C ILE A 182 -16.55 -3.99 -3.64
N GLU A 183 -17.65 -3.79 -4.36
CA GLU A 183 -18.97 -3.55 -3.76
C GLU A 183 -19.40 -4.72 -2.87
N SER A 184 -19.27 -5.94 -3.36
CA SER A 184 -19.56 -7.15 -2.59
C SER A 184 -18.69 -7.26 -1.34
N TYR A 185 -17.39 -6.97 -1.48
CA TYR A 185 -16.43 -6.98 -0.39
C TYR A 185 -16.78 -5.98 0.71
N LEU A 186 -17.13 -4.75 0.32
CA LEU A 186 -17.48 -3.68 1.25
C LEU A 186 -18.86 -3.90 1.89
N ALA A 187 -19.84 -4.43 1.14
CA ALA A 187 -21.17 -4.75 1.67
C ALA A 187 -21.12 -5.72 2.87
N THR A 188 -20.20 -6.68 2.85
CA THR A 188 -20.04 -7.66 3.94
C THR A 188 -19.30 -7.13 5.17
N ARG A 189 -18.66 -5.96 5.08
CA ARG A 189 -17.77 -5.42 6.12
C ARG A 189 -18.20 -4.09 6.70
N VAL A 190 -18.89 -3.28 5.91
CA VAL A 190 -19.28 -1.92 6.28
C VAL A 190 -20.72 -1.84 6.74
N LEU A 191 -21.57 -2.75 6.27
CA LEU A 191 -22.98 -2.83 6.70
C LEU A 191 -23.15 -4.01 7.64
N PRO A 192 -23.66 -3.77 8.86
CA PRO A 192 -24.06 -4.84 9.78
C PRO A 192 -25.32 -5.56 9.30
#